data_985ce498fef9eb75db343c4238142a81
#
_entry.id   985ce498fef9eb75db343c4238142a81
#
_cell.length_a   1.000
_cell.length_b   1.000
_cell.length_c   1.000
_cell.angle_alpha   90.00
_cell.angle_beta   90.00
_cell.angle_gamma   90.00
#
_symmetry.space_group_name_H-M   'P 1'
#
loop_
_entity.id
_entity.type
_entity.pdbx_description
1 polymer ?
#
loop_
_entity_poly.entity_id
_entity_poly.type
_entity_poly.pdbx_seq_one_letter_code
_entity_poly.pdbx_strand_id
1 'polypeptide(L)'
;MSTTAVDHVHDHSHDHDHDHHDHAHDVPTGWRRWLFATNHKDIGTLYLWFSFTMLLSGGVLAMLIRAELFEPGLQFFKPEFFNQLTTMHGIIMVFGAIMPAFVGFANWMIPLQIGASDMAFARMNNFSFWLLPPAAILLLTSFLVPGGATAAGWTLYAPLSTQMGPGMDMAIFAIHIMGASSIMGSINIITTVLNMRAPGMTLMKMPMFCWTWLITAYLLIAVMPVLAGAITMTLTDRHFGTSFFNAAGGGDPVMYQHIFWFFGHPEVYIMILPAFGIISQIIPAFARKQLFGYASMVYATASIAILSFIVWAHHMFTTGMPVTAQLFFMYATLLIAVPTGVKIFNWIATMWRGSMTFETPMLFAVGFIFVFTMGGFTGLILAVTPIDIQMQDTYYVVAHFHYVLVAGSLFGLFGGYYYWSPKWTGFMYNETRGKIHFWASLITFNVTFFPMHFLGLAGMPRRIADYPAQFTDFNMLASIGAFGFGLSQLYFLFFVVIPSIKGGVKAPMKPWEGAEGLEWTIPSPAPFHTFEVPPIVK
;
A
#
# COMPACT_ATOMS: atom_id res chain seq x y z
N MET A 1 -81.36 -42.40 -29.86
CA MET A 1 -80.75 -43.60 -29.28
C MET A 1 -79.30 -43.31 -29.07
N SER A 2 -78.83 -43.34 -27.93
CA SER A 2 -77.47 -43.24 -27.37
C SER A 2 -77.29 -42.07 -26.43
N THR A 3 -77.30 -42.40 -25.19
CA THR A 3 -77.04 -41.56 -24.01
C THR A 3 -75.54 -41.44 -23.82
N THR A 4 -75.02 -40.22 -23.74
CA THR A 4 -73.68 -39.94 -23.33
C THR A 4 -73.64 -39.46 -21.88
N ALA A 5 -72.92 -40.20 -21.03
CA ALA A 5 -72.62 -39.84 -19.65
C ALA A 5 -71.62 -38.74 -19.61
N VAL A 6 -71.85 -37.77 -18.70
CA VAL A 6 -70.92 -36.71 -18.39
C VAL A 6 -70.15 -37.06 -17.12
N ASP A 7 -68.84 -37.32 -17.25
CA ASP A 7 -68.00 -37.52 -16.08
C ASP A 7 -67.58 -36.15 -15.54
N HIS A 8 -67.85 -35.93 -14.25
CA HIS A 8 -67.33 -34.80 -13.46
C HIS A 8 -65.89 -35.07 -13.07
N VAL A 9 -64.96 -34.26 -13.65
CA VAL A 9 -63.59 -34.19 -13.17
C VAL A 9 -63.55 -33.18 -12.01
N HIS A 10 -63.22 -33.65 -10.82
CA HIS A 10 -62.88 -32.81 -9.66
C HIS A 10 -61.50 -32.26 -9.88
N ASP A 11 -61.44 -30.96 -10.05
CA ASP A 11 -60.21 -30.16 -10.07
C ASP A 11 -59.77 -29.90 -8.62
N HIS A 12 -58.73 -30.61 -8.16
CA HIS A 12 -58.01 -30.32 -6.92
C HIS A 12 -56.86 -29.41 -7.25
N SER A 13 -57.13 -28.10 -7.23
CA SER A 13 -56.07 -27.07 -7.17
C SER A 13 -55.37 -27.17 -5.81
N HIS A 14 -54.24 -27.87 -5.76
CA HIS A 14 -53.28 -27.71 -4.67
C HIS A 14 -52.53 -26.38 -4.92
N ASP A 15 -52.98 -25.35 -4.20
CA ASP A 15 -52.16 -24.16 -3.94
C ASP A 15 -50.95 -24.60 -3.12
N HIS A 16 -49.82 -24.84 -3.79
CA HIS A 16 -48.56 -24.85 -3.14
C HIS A 16 -48.15 -23.36 -2.94
N ASP A 17 -48.54 -22.83 -1.78
CA ASP A 17 -47.87 -21.70 -1.18
C ASP A 17 -46.40 -22.08 -1.02
N HIS A 18 -45.58 -21.71 -2.01
CA HIS A 18 -44.17 -21.63 -1.82
C HIS A 18 -43.92 -20.44 -0.89
N ASP A 19 -43.92 -20.71 0.41
CA ASP A 19 -43.29 -19.89 1.39
C ASP A 19 -41.83 -19.65 0.92
N HIS A 20 -41.63 -18.60 0.18
CA HIS A 20 -40.32 -17.99 0.06
C HIS A 20 -39.94 -17.49 1.45
N HIS A 21 -39.44 -18.41 2.28
CA HIS A 21 -38.62 -18.03 3.40
C HIS A 21 -37.46 -17.25 2.81
N ASP A 22 -37.64 -15.94 2.79
CA ASP A 22 -36.53 -15.00 2.74
C ASP A 22 -35.60 -15.35 3.90
N HIS A 23 -34.65 -16.25 3.64
CA HIS A 23 -33.47 -16.39 4.46
C HIS A 23 -32.67 -15.12 4.30
N ALA A 24 -33.17 -14.02 4.88
CA ALA A 24 -32.33 -12.91 5.24
C ALA A 24 -31.29 -13.51 6.20
N HIS A 25 -30.15 -13.93 5.65
CA HIS A 25 -29.01 -14.34 6.45
C HIS A 25 -28.71 -13.21 7.40
N ASP A 26 -29.06 -13.36 8.67
CA ASP A 26 -28.87 -12.36 9.71
C ASP A 26 -27.42 -11.95 9.70
N VAL A 27 -27.17 -10.68 9.44
CA VAL A 27 -25.82 -10.12 9.48
C VAL A 27 -25.25 -10.38 10.87
N PRO A 28 -24.14 -11.11 11.01
CA PRO A 28 -23.56 -11.38 12.32
C PRO A 28 -23.34 -10.08 13.09
N THR A 29 -23.62 -10.08 14.39
CA THR A 29 -23.52 -8.88 15.24
C THR A 29 -22.48 -9.07 16.34
N GLY A 30 -22.06 -7.96 16.97
CA GLY A 30 -21.12 -7.97 18.07
C GLY A 30 -19.69 -8.34 17.68
N TRP A 31 -18.86 -8.69 18.67
CA TRP A 31 -17.42 -8.97 18.46
C TRP A 31 -17.15 -10.22 17.60
N ARG A 32 -18.08 -11.20 17.61
CA ARG A 32 -17.97 -12.42 16.81
C ARG A 32 -17.98 -12.15 15.30
N ARG A 33 -18.72 -11.12 14.86
CA ARG A 33 -18.70 -10.66 13.46
C ARG A 33 -17.29 -10.38 12.99
N TRP A 34 -16.51 -9.68 13.79
CA TRP A 34 -15.17 -9.25 13.44
C TRP A 34 -14.13 -10.36 13.58
N LEU A 35 -14.18 -11.14 14.65
CA LEU A 35 -13.19 -12.19 14.89
C LEU A 35 -13.31 -13.36 13.89
N PHE A 36 -14.52 -13.72 13.51
CA PHE A 36 -14.81 -14.85 12.62
C PHE A 36 -15.34 -14.40 11.25
N ALA A 37 -15.05 -13.16 10.85
CA ALA A 37 -15.47 -12.61 9.57
C ALA A 37 -15.03 -13.48 8.40
N THR A 38 -15.96 -13.80 7.52
CA THR A 38 -15.66 -14.42 6.22
C THR A 38 -16.02 -13.49 5.07
N ASN A 39 -16.75 -12.42 5.34
CA ASN A 39 -17.14 -11.43 4.35
C ASN A 39 -15.94 -10.50 3.99
N HIS A 40 -15.65 -10.36 2.72
CA HIS A 40 -14.53 -9.57 2.23
C HIS A 40 -14.58 -8.09 2.64
N LYS A 41 -15.78 -7.50 2.82
CA LYS A 41 -15.96 -6.10 3.23
C LYS A 41 -15.60 -5.90 4.70
N ASP A 42 -16.01 -6.82 5.57
CA ASP A 42 -15.66 -6.78 6.99
C ASP A 42 -14.15 -6.95 7.17
N ILE A 43 -13.54 -7.92 6.47
CA ILE A 43 -12.09 -8.14 6.51
C ILE A 43 -11.35 -6.91 5.94
N GLY A 44 -11.80 -6.34 4.83
CA GLY A 44 -11.25 -5.11 4.28
C GLY A 44 -11.31 -3.94 5.28
N THR A 45 -12.40 -3.82 6.02
CA THR A 45 -12.56 -2.80 7.08
C THR A 45 -11.56 -3.02 8.21
N LEU A 46 -11.35 -4.27 8.64
CA LEU A 46 -10.34 -4.61 9.65
C LEU A 46 -8.92 -4.21 9.19
N TYR A 47 -8.55 -4.52 7.95
CA TYR A 47 -7.28 -4.12 7.35
C TYR A 47 -7.11 -2.60 7.33
N LEU A 48 -8.15 -1.84 6.95
CA LEU A 48 -8.10 -0.38 6.90
C LEU A 48 -7.89 0.25 8.27
N TRP A 49 -8.60 -0.21 9.30
CA TRP A 49 -8.42 0.29 10.66
C TRP A 49 -7.06 -0.08 11.24
N PHE A 50 -6.62 -1.33 11.02
CA PHE A 50 -5.29 -1.77 11.43
C PHE A 50 -4.20 -0.91 10.79
N SER A 51 -4.23 -0.76 9.47
CA SER A 51 -3.23 0.01 8.73
C SER A 51 -3.21 1.48 9.15
N PHE A 52 -4.38 2.06 9.40
CA PHE A 52 -4.45 3.44 9.87
C PHE A 52 -3.88 3.61 11.29
N THR A 53 -4.12 2.63 12.17
CA THR A 53 -3.50 2.60 13.52
C THR A 53 -1.97 2.51 13.42
N MET A 54 -1.47 1.66 12.52
CA MET A 54 -0.03 1.53 12.28
C MET A 54 0.57 2.79 11.62
N LEU A 55 -0.17 3.44 10.72
CA LEU A 55 0.21 4.74 10.15
C LEU A 55 0.39 5.81 11.23
N LEU A 56 -0.53 5.89 12.17
CA LEU A 56 -0.41 6.82 13.30
C LEU A 56 0.75 6.43 14.23
N SER A 57 0.93 5.15 14.52
CA SER A 57 2.03 4.66 15.38
C SER A 57 3.39 4.96 14.76
N GLY A 58 3.62 4.60 13.49
CA GLY A 58 4.84 4.92 12.76
C GLY A 58 5.01 6.43 12.54
N GLY A 59 3.89 7.17 12.39
CA GLY A 59 3.87 8.62 12.30
C GLY A 59 4.37 9.29 13.58
N VAL A 60 3.98 8.80 14.76
CA VAL A 60 4.52 9.30 16.04
C VAL A 60 6.03 9.12 16.09
N LEU A 61 6.57 7.96 15.67
CA LEU A 61 8.02 7.76 15.62
C LEU A 61 8.69 8.78 14.67
N ALA A 62 8.07 9.07 13.52
CA ALA A 62 8.57 10.11 12.61
C ALA A 62 8.55 11.50 13.25
N MET A 63 7.52 11.84 14.01
CA MET A 63 7.46 13.12 14.74
C MET A 63 8.57 13.23 15.78
N LEU A 64 8.88 12.14 16.49
CA LEU A 64 10.00 12.10 17.46
C LEU A 64 11.35 12.26 16.74
N ILE A 65 11.55 11.60 15.59
CA ILE A 65 12.75 11.79 14.75
C ILE A 65 12.89 13.27 14.35
N ARG A 66 11.81 13.90 13.91
CA ARG A 66 11.84 15.30 13.48
C ARG A 66 11.96 16.29 14.62
N ALA A 67 11.49 15.95 15.83
CA ALA A 67 11.71 16.73 17.03
C ALA A 67 13.20 16.73 17.40
N GLU A 68 13.87 15.56 17.37
CA GLU A 68 15.30 15.45 17.64
C GLU A 68 16.14 16.27 16.64
N LEU A 69 15.76 16.22 15.35
CA LEU A 69 16.49 16.90 14.28
C LEU A 69 16.02 18.35 14.05
N PHE A 70 15.29 18.95 14.97
CA PHE A 70 14.84 20.35 14.83
C PHE A 70 16.00 21.33 14.93
N GLU A 71 16.92 21.08 15.86
CA GLU A 71 18.15 21.86 16.08
C GLU A 71 19.34 20.91 16.12
N PRO A 72 20.58 21.39 15.86
CA PRO A 72 21.79 20.60 16.00
C PRO A 72 22.07 20.28 17.48
N GLY A 73 22.77 19.18 17.72
CA GLY A 73 23.01 18.62 19.03
C GLY A 73 21.93 17.61 19.43
N LEU A 74 22.22 16.78 20.44
CA LEU A 74 21.26 15.83 20.99
C LEU A 74 20.24 16.58 21.87
N GLN A 75 18.96 16.59 21.44
CA GLN A 75 17.91 17.35 22.12
C GLN A 75 17.18 16.49 23.17
N PHE A 76 16.65 15.32 22.76
CA PHE A 76 15.75 14.50 23.54
C PHE A 76 16.23 13.07 23.72
N PHE A 77 16.97 12.53 22.75
CA PHE A 77 17.27 11.11 22.66
C PHE A 77 18.76 10.82 22.55
N LYS A 78 19.19 9.69 23.13
CA LYS A 78 20.50 9.12 22.87
C LYS A 78 20.55 8.53 21.46
N PRO A 79 21.71 8.50 20.79
CA PRO A 79 21.86 7.98 19.42
C PRO A 79 21.31 6.55 19.25
N GLU A 80 21.47 5.69 20.24
CA GLU A 80 20.98 4.31 20.18
C GLU A 80 19.45 4.27 20.09
N PHE A 81 18.75 5.08 20.87
CA PHE A 81 17.29 5.16 20.82
C PHE A 81 16.80 5.84 19.55
N PHE A 82 17.50 6.87 19.08
CA PHE A 82 17.20 7.49 17.78
C PHE A 82 17.27 6.48 16.62
N ASN A 83 18.29 5.59 16.63
CA ASN A 83 18.41 4.53 15.64
C ASN A 83 17.25 3.50 15.74
N GLN A 84 16.74 3.23 16.94
CA GLN A 84 15.53 2.43 17.11
C GLN A 84 14.31 3.13 16.51
N LEU A 85 14.14 4.44 16.74
CA LEU A 85 13.04 5.23 16.16
C LEU A 85 13.06 5.17 14.64
N THR A 86 14.20 5.38 14.00
CA THR A 86 14.33 5.38 12.53
C THR A 86 14.07 4.00 11.95
N THR A 87 14.58 2.95 12.59
CA THR A 87 14.38 1.57 12.16
C THR A 87 12.92 1.15 12.25
N MET A 88 12.31 1.37 13.42
CA MET A 88 10.94 0.96 13.67
C MET A 88 9.92 1.80 12.88
N HIS A 89 10.19 3.09 12.66
CA HIS A 89 9.41 3.91 11.74
C HIS A 89 9.34 3.25 10.36
N GLY A 90 10.48 2.88 9.80
CA GLY A 90 10.54 2.24 8.46
C GLY A 90 9.78 0.91 8.41
N ILE A 91 10.04 0.00 9.34
CA ILE A 91 9.39 -1.33 9.39
C ILE A 91 7.86 -1.19 9.56
N ILE A 92 7.41 -0.36 10.50
CA ILE A 92 5.99 -0.15 10.79
C ILE A 92 5.28 0.46 9.58
N MET A 93 5.89 1.47 8.94
CA MET A 93 5.28 2.14 7.78
C MET A 93 5.16 1.22 6.57
N VAL A 94 6.20 0.45 6.26
CA VAL A 94 6.21 -0.46 5.10
C VAL A 94 5.25 -1.64 5.34
N PHE A 95 5.53 -2.45 6.36
CA PHE A 95 4.83 -3.73 6.57
C PHE A 95 3.53 -3.59 7.36
N GLY A 96 3.40 -2.58 8.21
CA GLY A 96 2.23 -2.39 9.07
C GLY A 96 1.19 -1.41 8.51
N ALA A 97 1.61 -0.36 7.82
CA ALA A 97 0.71 0.69 7.34
C ALA A 97 0.38 0.56 5.85
N ILE A 98 1.36 0.73 4.95
CA ILE A 98 1.10 0.86 3.50
C ILE A 98 0.58 -0.45 2.90
N MET A 99 1.29 -1.56 3.09
CA MET A 99 0.88 -2.84 2.51
C MET A 99 -0.51 -3.28 2.99
N PRO A 100 -0.81 -3.33 4.31
CA PRO A 100 -2.15 -3.70 4.78
C PRO A 100 -3.25 -2.73 4.34
N ALA A 101 -2.97 -1.43 4.17
CA ALA A 101 -3.94 -0.49 3.64
C ALA A 101 -4.41 -0.88 2.24
N PHE A 102 -3.49 -1.17 1.34
CA PHE A 102 -3.83 -1.61 -0.02
C PHE A 102 -4.54 -2.96 -0.02
N VAL A 103 -4.16 -3.91 0.85
CA VAL A 103 -4.90 -5.18 1.01
C VAL A 103 -6.33 -4.93 1.48
N GLY A 104 -6.55 -3.94 2.36
CA GLY A 104 -7.89 -3.51 2.76
C GLY A 104 -8.72 -3.02 1.59
N PHE A 105 -8.15 -2.18 0.74
CA PHE A 105 -8.79 -1.74 -0.51
C PHE A 105 -9.07 -2.92 -1.47
N ALA A 106 -8.12 -3.85 -1.61
CA ALA A 106 -8.30 -5.02 -2.46
C ALA A 106 -9.48 -5.88 -1.99
N ASN A 107 -9.54 -6.17 -0.69
CA ASN A 107 -10.64 -6.92 -0.10
C ASN A 107 -11.98 -6.24 -0.34
N TRP A 108 -12.08 -4.92 -0.11
CA TRP A 108 -13.30 -4.19 -0.37
C TRP A 108 -13.70 -4.18 -1.84
N MET A 109 -12.76 -3.89 -2.73
CA MET A 109 -13.10 -3.44 -4.08
C MET A 109 -12.97 -4.53 -5.14
N ILE A 110 -12.03 -5.48 -5.04
CA ILE A 110 -11.83 -6.47 -6.09
C ILE A 110 -13.10 -7.29 -6.35
N PRO A 111 -13.75 -7.92 -5.34
CA PRO A 111 -14.98 -8.66 -5.61
C PRO A 111 -16.08 -7.78 -6.22
N LEU A 112 -16.25 -6.56 -5.73
CA LEU A 112 -17.25 -5.64 -6.26
C LEU A 112 -16.98 -5.24 -7.72
N GLN A 113 -15.71 -5.09 -8.09
CA GLN A 113 -15.30 -4.66 -9.43
C GLN A 113 -15.36 -5.78 -10.47
N ILE A 114 -15.11 -7.02 -10.06
CA ILE A 114 -15.16 -8.18 -10.97
C ILE A 114 -16.51 -8.90 -10.95
N GLY A 115 -17.45 -8.49 -10.09
CA GLY A 115 -18.77 -9.12 -9.96
C GLY A 115 -18.74 -10.46 -9.22
N ALA A 116 -17.77 -10.66 -8.33
CA ALA A 116 -17.69 -11.83 -7.46
C ALA A 116 -18.48 -11.61 -6.17
N SER A 117 -19.05 -12.67 -5.63
CA SER A 117 -19.81 -12.62 -4.36
C SER A 117 -18.89 -12.42 -3.14
N ASP A 118 -17.69 -12.98 -3.16
CA ASP A 118 -16.67 -12.87 -2.10
C ASP A 118 -15.29 -13.19 -2.66
N MET A 119 -14.26 -13.21 -1.77
CA MET A 119 -12.94 -13.75 -2.10
C MET A 119 -12.97 -15.28 -2.16
N ALA A 120 -12.09 -15.88 -2.97
CA ALA A 120 -12.07 -17.33 -3.23
C ALA A 120 -11.88 -18.16 -1.95
N PHE A 121 -11.06 -17.69 -1.02
CA PHE A 121 -10.73 -18.40 0.23
C PHE A 121 -11.07 -17.55 1.46
N ALA A 122 -12.35 -17.43 1.78
CA ALA A 122 -12.86 -16.53 2.82
C ALA A 122 -12.26 -16.78 4.22
N ARG A 123 -12.08 -18.06 4.62
CA ARG A 123 -11.45 -18.40 5.92
C ARG A 123 -9.95 -18.06 5.94
N MET A 124 -9.23 -18.33 4.86
CA MET A 124 -7.82 -17.96 4.72
C MET A 124 -7.66 -16.43 4.72
N ASN A 125 -8.60 -15.72 4.14
CA ASN A 125 -8.65 -14.26 4.15
C ASN A 125 -8.77 -13.70 5.58
N ASN A 126 -9.66 -14.26 6.39
CA ASN A 126 -9.76 -13.90 7.81
C ASN A 126 -8.47 -14.22 8.57
N PHE A 127 -7.89 -15.41 8.37
CA PHE A 127 -6.66 -15.80 9.03
C PHE A 127 -5.48 -14.92 8.64
N SER A 128 -5.37 -14.51 7.36
CA SER A 128 -4.32 -13.59 6.91
C SER A 128 -4.36 -12.25 7.65
N PHE A 129 -5.57 -11.72 7.91
CA PHE A 129 -5.70 -10.51 8.72
C PHE A 129 -5.26 -10.74 10.17
N TRP A 130 -5.73 -11.82 10.81
CA TRP A 130 -5.46 -12.04 12.25
C TRP A 130 -4.01 -12.42 12.57
N LEU A 131 -3.16 -12.61 11.58
CA LEU A 131 -1.70 -12.65 11.76
C LEU A 131 -1.09 -11.26 12.00
N LEU A 132 -1.71 -10.18 11.53
CA LEU A 132 -1.14 -8.83 11.63
C LEU A 132 -1.12 -8.27 13.06
N PRO A 133 -2.20 -8.36 13.88
CA PRO A 133 -2.17 -7.84 15.25
C PRO A 133 -1.06 -8.45 16.12
N PRO A 134 -0.82 -9.78 16.16
CA PRO A 134 0.32 -10.35 16.89
C PRO A 134 1.67 -9.82 16.40
N ALA A 135 1.85 -9.66 15.08
CA ALA A 135 3.08 -9.10 14.53
C ALA A 135 3.29 -7.64 14.97
N ALA A 136 2.23 -6.83 14.95
CA ALA A 136 2.28 -5.45 15.44
C ALA A 136 2.62 -5.39 16.94
N ILE A 137 2.05 -6.29 17.75
CA ILE A 137 2.37 -6.39 19.18
C ILE A 137 3.86 -6.70 19.36
N LEU A 138 4.43 -7.65 18.61
CA LEU A 138 5.86 -7.94 18.67
C LEU A 138 6.71 -6.70 18.35
N LEU A 139 6.38 -5.96 17.28
CA LEU A 139 7.10 -4.74 16.92
C LEU A 139 7.01 -3.68 18.01
N LEU A 140 5.82 -3.38 18.51
CA LEU A 140 5.62 -2.31 19.48
C LEU A 140 6.20 -2.65 20.86
N THR A 141 6.11 -3.92 21.30
CA THR A 141 6.66 -4.35 22.59
C THR A 141 8.17 -4.58 22.55
N SER A 142 8.79 -4.62 21.37
CA SER A 142 10.25 -4.72 21.23
C SER A 142 11.01 -3.57 21.88
N PHE A 143 10.40 -2.41 22.07
CA PHE A 143 10.99 -1.30 22.82
C PHE A 143 11.13 -1.58 24.32
N LEU A 144 10.42 -2.58 24.85
CA LEU A 144 10.38 -2.89 26.29
C LEU A 144 11.37 -3.98 26.72
N VAL A 145 12.04 -4.66 25.76
CA VAL A 145 13.00 -5.71 26.08
C VAL A 145 14.40 -5.13 26.35
N PRO A 146 15.29 -5.87 27.04
CA PRO A 146 16.67 -5.42 27.27
C PRO A 146 17.38 -5.06 25.95
N GLY A 147 17.94 -3.86 25.89
CA GLY A 147 18.55 -3.29 24.67
C GLY A 147 17.57 -2.57 23.74
N GLY A 148 16.26 -2.64 24.02
CA GLY A 148 15.23 -1.98 23.23
C GLY A 148 14.93 -2.63 21.87
N ALA A 149 14.26 -1.90 21.00
CA ALA A 149 13.92 -2.34 19.64
C ALA A 149 15.18 -2.44 18.75
N THR A 150 15.04 -3.09 17.59
CA THR A 150 16.15 -3.15 16.65
C THR A 150 16.55 -1.77 16.12
N ALA A 151 17.86 -1.54 15.93
CA ALA A 151 18.45 -0.29 15.50
C ALA A 151 19.30 -0.43 14.21
N ALA A 152 19.16 -1.55 13.48
CA ALA A 152 19.95 -1.84 12.28
C ALA A 152 19.43 -1.16 11.01
N GLY A 153 18.42 -0.28 11.10
CA GLY A 153 17.69 0.24 9.96
C GLY A 153 16.64 -0.76 9.47
N TRP A 154 15.65 -0.30 8.69
CA TRP A 154 14.56 -1.16 8.20
C TRP A 154 15.05 -2.29 7.27
N THR A 155 16.24 -2.14 6.69
CA THR A 155 16.90 -3.13 5.83
C THR A 155 17.60 -4.25 6.61
N LEU A 156 17.81 -4.08 7.92
CA LEU A 156 18.35 -5.07 8.84
C LEU A 156 19.70 -5.66 8.40
N TYR A 157 20.62 -4.80 7.94
CA TYR A 157 21.92 -5.26 7.40
C TYR A 157 22.79 -6.00 8.42
N ALA A 158 23.27 -7.16 8.01
CA ALA A 158 24.37 -7.83 8.68
C ALA A 158 25.70 -7.10 8.36
N PRO A 159 26.71 -7.11 9.26
CA PRO A 159 26.77 -7.85 10.52
C PRO A 159 26.12 -7.13 11.72
N LEU A 160 25.63 -5.89 11.58
CA LEU A 160 25.05 -5.17 12.71
C LEU A 160 23.81 -5.89 13.28
N SER A 161 22.91 -6.37 12.40
CA SER A 161 21.70 -7.09 12.82
C SER A 161 21.99 -8.39 13.60
N THR A 162 23.11 -9.06 13.31
CA THR A 162 23.48 -10.29 14.03
C THR A 162 23.98 -10.04 15.45
N GLN A 163 24.35 -8.80 15.80
CA GLN A 163 24.94 -8.42 17.09
C GLN A 163 23.92 -7.76 18.04
N MET A 164 22.68 -7.56 17.61
CA MET A 164 21.66 -6.87 18.39
C MET A 164 21.00 -7.76 19.45
N GLY A 165 20.32 -7.12 20.42
CA GLY A 165 19.56 -7.79 21.48
C GLY A 165 18.27 -8.48 21.00
N PRO A 166 17.42 -8.95 21.94
CA PRO A 166 16.18 -9.70 21.65
C PRO A 166 15.16 -8.93 20.77
N GLY A 167 15.19 -7.58 20.78
CA GLY A 167 14.33 -6.77 19.93
C GLY A 167 14.51 -7.07 18.43
N MET A 168 15.71 -7.52 18.02
CA MET A 168 15.97 -7.95 16.64
C MET A 168 15.19 -9.23 16.31
N ASP A 169 15.16 -10.21 17.21
CA ASP A 169 14.43 -11.45 17.02
C ASP A 169 12.92 -11.20 16.92
N MET A 170 12.40 -10.30 17.76
CA MET A 170 10.99 -9.88 17.70
C MET A 170 10.65 -9.24 16.36
N ALA A 171 11.52 -8.40 15.81
CA ALA A 171 11.34 -7.81 14.48
C ALA A 171 11.38 -8.88 13.39
N ILE A 172 12.31 -9.83 13.44
CA ILE A 172 12.41 -10.96 12.50
C ILE A 172 11.11 -11.77 12.51
N PHE A 173 10.63 -12.19 13.69
CA PHE A 173 9.37 -12.95 13.79
C PHE A 173 8.16 -12.14 13.32
N ALA A 174 8.08 -10.86 13.65
CA ALA A 174 7.01 -10.00 13.17
C ALA A 174 6.96 -9.93 11.63
N ILE A 175 8.11 -9.73 10.99
CA ILE A 175 8.21 -9.66 9.52
C ILE A 175 7.87 -11.01 8.89
N HIS A 176 8.28 -12.15 9.48
CA HIS A 176 7.85 -13.48 9.00
C HIS A 176 6.33 -13.65 9.04
N ILE A 177 5.70 -13.28 10.16
CA ILE A 177 4.25 -13.37 10.31
C ILE A 177 3.52 -12.47 9.30
N MET A 178 3.98 -11.23 9.12
CA MET A 178 3.44 -10.30 8.11
C MET A 178 3.66 -10.81 6.69
N GLY A 179 4.81 -11.43 6.41
CA GLY A 179 5.11 -12.08 5.13
C GLY A 179 4.17 -13.25 4.83
N ALA A 180 3.92 -14.12 5.80
CA ALA A 180 2.95 -15.21 5.66
C ALA A 180 1.53 -14.69 5.36
N SER A 181 1.11 -13.63 6.05
CA SER A 181 -0.15 -12.93 5.77
C SER A 181 -0.21 -12.46 4.32
N SER A 182 0.85 -11.81 3.83
CA SER A 182 0.92 -11.28 2.46
C SER A 182 0.87 -12.36 1.39
N ILE A 183 1.54 -13.51 1.60
CA ILE A 183 1.49 -14.65 0.68
C ILE A 183 0.07 -15.21 0.61
N MET A 184 -0.59 -15.43 1.74
CA MET A 184 -1.98 -15.94 1.77
C MET A 184 -2.95 -14.97 1.08
N GLY A 185 -2.83 -13.67 1.35
CA GLY A 185 -3.61 -12.65 0.67
C GLY A 185 -3.40 -12.65 -0.85
N SER A 186 -2.16 -12.83 -1.30
CA SER A 186 -1.80 -12.88 -2.72
C SER A 186 -2.39 -14.10 -3.43
N ILE A 187 -2.31 -15.29 -2.82
CA ILE A 187 -2.93 -16.52 -3.33
C ILE A 187 -4.44 -16.31 -3.50
N ASN A 188 -5.05 -15.69 -2.50
CA ASN A 188 -6.48 -15.41 -2.51
C ASN A 188 -6.88 -14.44 -3.63
N ILE A 189 -6.15 -13.33 -3.78
CA ILE A 189 -6.39 -12.33 -4.83
C ILE A 189 -6.23 -12.94 -6.22
N ILE A 190 -5.15 -13.68 -6.47
CA ILE A 190 -4.91 -14.34 -7.77
C ILE A 190 -6.06 -15.28 -8.10
N THR A 191 -6.44 -16.15 -7.17
CA THR A 191 -7.51 -17.13 -7.38
C THR A 191 -8.86 -16.43 -7.62
N THR A 192 -9.17 -15.41 -6.84
CA THR A 192 -10.40 -14.62 -7.00
C THR A 192 -10.47 -13.96 -8.37
N VAL A 193 -9.41 -13.24 -8.75
CA VAL A 193 -9.37 -12.50 -10.03
C VAL A 193 -9.38 -13.45 -11.23
N LEU A 194 -8.68 -14.57 -11.18
CA LEU A 194 -8.62 -15.48 -12.33
C LEU A 194 -9.88 -16.34 -12.48
N ASN A 195 -10.52 -16.75 -11.38
CA ASN A 195 -11.58 -17.77 -11.41
C ASN A 195 -12.99 -17.25 -11.11
N MET A 196 -13.15 -16.06 -10.50
CA MET A 196 -14.45 -15.60 -10.01
C MET A 196 -14.97 -14.36 -10.74
N ARG A 197 -14.41 -13.99 -11.88
CA ARG A 197 -14.92 -12.88 -12.68
C ARG A 197 -16.31 -13.19 -13.20
N ALA A 198 -17.16 -12.16 -13.22
CA ALA A 198 -18.49 -12.23 -13.79
C ALA A 198 -18.46 -12.73 -15.26
N PRO A 199 -19.46 -13.50 -15.71
CA PRO A 199 -19.59 -13.92 -17.11
C PRO A 199 -19.47 -12.73 -18.08
N GLY A 200 -18.64 -12.88 -19.10
CA GLY A 200 -18.36 -11.83 -20.09
C GLY A 200 -17.22 -10.86 -19.70
N MET A 201 -16.77 -10.84 -18.44
CA MET A 201 -15.61 -10.05 -18.02
C MET A 201 -14.32 -10.79 -18.37
N THR A 202 -13.77 -10.50 -19.54
CA THR A 202 -12.42 -10.95 -19.92
C THR A 202 -11.36 -10.16 -19.15
N LEU A 203 -10.12 -10.66 -19.14
CA LEU A 203 -9.01 -9.94 -18.48
C LEU A 203 -8.87 -8.51 -18.99
N MET A 204 -8.99 -8.28 -20.29
CA MET A 204 -8.87 -6.94 -20.90
C MET A 204 -10.11 -6.04 -20.74
N LYS A 205 -11.15 -6.52 -20.05
CA LYS A 205 -12.30 -5.72 -19.59
C LYS A 205 -12.23 -5.40 -18.10
N MET A 206 -11.24 -5.96 -17.37
CA MET A 206 -11.11 -5.68 -15.92
C MET A 206 -10.73 -4.23 -15.64
N PRO A 207 -11.23 -3.65 -14.54
CA PRO A 207 -10.74 -2.38 -14.04
C PRO A 207 -9.23 -2.39 -13.78
N MET A 208 -8.56 -1.24 -13.96
CA MET A 208 -7.11 -1.14 -13.78
C MET A 208 -6.66 -1.49 -12.35
N PHE A 209 -7.46 -1.22 -11.34
CA PHE A 209 -7.16 -1.60 -9.96
C PHE A 209 -7.04 -3.13 -9.80
N CYS A 210 -7.91 -3.90 -10.45
CA CYS A 210 -7.81 -5.36 -10.46
C CYS A 210 -6.55 -5.86 -11.16
N TRP A 211 -6.13 -5.22 -12.27
CA TRP A 211 -4.88 -5.54 -12.97
C TRP A 211 -3.64 -5.25 -12.11
N THR A 212 -3.59 -4.06 -11.51
CA THR A 212 -2.44 -3.71 -10.67
C THR A 212 -2.33 -4.63 -9.48
N TRP A 213 -3.45 -5.05 -8.88
CA TRP A 213 -3.44 -6.01 -7.78
C TRP A 213 -3.07 -7.42 -8.21
N LEU A 214 -3.53 -7.89 -9.37
CA LEU A 214 -3.14 -9.21 -9.89
C LEU A 214 -1.61 -9.28 -10.08
N ILE A 215 -1.02 -8.24 -10.66
CA ILE A 215 0.43 -8.14 -10.87
C ILE A 215 1.17 -8.02 -9.53
N THR A 216 0.69 -7.20 -8.61
CA THR A 216 1.23 -7.04 -7.26
C THR A 216 1.22 -8.37 -6.49
N ALA A 217 0.14 -9.15 -6.60
CA ALA A 217 0.03 -10.44 -5.94
C ALA A 217 1.06 -11.47 -6.48
N TYR A 218 1.35 -11.46 -7.77
CA TYR A 218 2.44 -12.27 -8.34
C TYR A 218 3.82 -11.83 -7.81
N LEU A 219 4.07 -10.52 -7.71
CA LEU A 219 5.32 -10.03 -7.13
C LEU A 219 5.47 -10.50 -5.69
N LEU A 220 4.42 -10.36 -4.87
CA LEU A 220 4.45 -10.77 -3.46
C LEU A 220 4.80 -12.27 -3.29
N ILE A 221 4.17 -13.15 -4.07
CA ILE A 221 4.48 -14.59 -4.01
C ILE A 221 5.92 -14.86 -4.40
N ALA A 222 6.47 -14.12 -5.36
CA ALA A 222 7.84 -14.33 -5.83
C ALA A 222 8.88 -13.83 -4.82
N VAL A 223 8.66 -12.69 -4.15
CA VAL A 223 9.73 -12.03 -3.37
C VAL A 223 9.64 -12.24 -1.86
N MET A 224 8.44 -12.47 -1.30
CA MET A 224 8.31 -12.68 0.16
C MET A 224 9.10 -13.89 0.67
N PRO A 225 9.17 -15.03 -0.02
CA PRO A 225 10.04 -16.13 0.39
C PRO A 225 11.54 -15.76 0.39
N VAL A 226 11.97 -14.87 -0.48
CA VAL A 226 13.36 -14.38 -0.54
C VAL A 226 13.69 -13.55 0.70
N LEU A 227 12.81 -12.63 1.09
CA LEU A 227 12.94 -11.89 2.35
C LEU A 227 12.97 -12.85 3.55
N ALA A 228 12.02 -13.78 3.61
CA ALA A 228 11.97 -14.78 4.68
C ALA A 228 13.29 -15.57 4.76
N GLY A 229 13.88 -15.96 3.63
CA GLY A 229 15.18 -16.59 3.56
C GLY A 229 16.30 -15.73 4.15
N ALA A 230 16.39 -14.46 3.77
CA ALA A 230 17.41 -13.53 4.27
C ALA A 230 17.37 -13.38 5.80
N ILE A 231 16.18 -13.12 6.35
CA ILE A 231 16.02 -12.91 7.80
C ILE A 231 16.07 -14.22 8.60
N THR A 232 15.74 -15.38 7.98
CA THR A 232 15.96 -16.70 8.58
C THR A 232 17.45 -16.99 8.69
N MET A 233 18.25 -16.74 7.65
CA MET A 233 19.72 -16.88 7.72
C MET A 233 20.31 -15.94 8.79
N THR A 234 19.80 -14.71 8.93
CA THR A 234 20.20 -13.83 10.03
C THR A 234 19.85 -14.45 11.39
N LEU A 235 18.66 -15.04 11.55
CA LEU A 235 18.25 -15.69 12.80
C LEU A 235 19.15 -16.89 13.15
N THR A 236 19.55 -17.69 12.15
CA THR A 236 20.43 -18.84 12.39
C THR A 236 21.86 -18.39 12.70
N ASP A 237 22.38 -17.35 12.08
CA ASP A 237 23.67 -16.74 12.44
C ASP A 237 23.67 -16.22 13.89
N ARG A 238 22.53 -15.75 14.40
CA ARG A 238 22.39 -15.28 15.79
C ARG A 238 22.34 -16.38 16.83
N HIS A 239 21.67 -17.51 16.55
CA HIS A 239 21.29 -18.49 17.57
C HIS A 239 21.75 -19.90 17.30
N PHE A 240 22.12 -20.26 16.07
CA PHE A 240 22.44 -21.63 15.68
C PHE A 240 23.88 -21.82 15.20
N GLY A 241 24.74 -20.79 15.35
CA GLY A 241 26.16 -20.89 15.02
C GLY A 241 26.47 -21.03 13.53
N THR A 242 25.52 -20.67 12.66
CA THR A 242 25.81 -20.51 11.23
C THR A 242 26.59 -19.22 10.97
N SER A 243 27.24 -19.12 9.83
CA SER A 243 28.07 -17.96 9.45
C SER A 243 27.77 -17.46 8.04
N PHE A 244 26.50 -17.42 7.65
CA PHE A 244 26.11 -16.94 6.32
C PHE A 244 26.64 -15.53 6.02
N PHE A 245 26.61 -14.66 7.03
CA PHE A 245 26.97 -13.24 6.91
C PHE A 245 28.17 -12.86 7.77
N ASN A 246 28.88 -13.82 8.36
CA ASN A 246 30.08 -13.59 9.14
C ASN A 246 31.32 -13.95 8.30
N ALA A 247 32.12 -12.92 7.93
CA ALA A 247 33.32 -13.10 7.12
C ALA A 247 34.37 -13.99 7.80
N ALA A 248 34.50 -13.94 9.12
CA ALA A 248 35.43 -14.78 9.87
C ALA A 248 35.09 -16.29 9.77
N GLY A 249 33.82 -16.61 9.56
CA GLY A 249 33.34 -17.98 9.34
C GLY A 249 33.23 -18.38 7.86
N GLY A 250 33.70 -17.56 6.93
CA GLY A 250 33.62 -17.78 5.48
C GLY A 250 32.34 -17.25 4.82
N GLY A 251 31.50 -16.50 5.55
CA GLY A 251 30.31 -15.85 5.02
C GLY A 251 30.59 -14.47 4.41
N ASP A 252 29.54 -13.83 3.89
CA ASP A 252 29.65 -12.53 3.24
C ASP A 252 28.48 -11.60 3.60
N PRO A 253 28.70 -10.49 4.31
CA PRO A 253 27.65 -9.48 4.58
C PRO A 253 27.05 -8.86 3.32
N VAL A 254 27.80 -8.75 2.22
CA VAL A 254 27.29 -8.23 0.94
C VAL A 254 26.28 -9.19 0.33
N MET A 255 26.41 -10.48 0.56
CA MET A 255 25.41 -11.49 0.16
C MET A 255 24.05 -11.19 0.81
N TYR A 256 24.00 -10.78 2.10
CA TYR A 256 22.75 -10.34 2.72
C TYR A 256 22.11 -9.21 1.94
N GLN A 257 22.88 -8.20 1.55
CA GLN A 257 22.37 -7.04 0.80
C GLN A 257 21.79 -7.46 -0.56
N HIS A 258 22.44 -8.37 -1.29
CA HIS A 258 21.90 -8.90 -2.55
C HIS A 258 20.58 -9.63 -2.35
N ILE A 259 20.47 -10.52 -1.38
CA ILE A 259 19.25 -11.27 -1.11
C ILE A 259 18.14 -10.32 -0.64
N PHE A 260 18.45 -9.40 0.28
CA PHE A 260 17.48 -8.42 0.76
C PHE A 260 16.95 -7.55 -0.36
N TRP A 261 17.81 -6.99 -1.22
CA TRP A 261 17.39 -6.07 -2.27
C TRP A 261 16.74 -6.76 -3.48
N PHE A 262 17.02 -8.05 -3.69
CA PHE A 262 16.24 -8.84 -4.65
C PHE A 262 14.75 -8.92 -4.24
N PHE A 263 14.46 -8.90 -2.95
CA PHE A 263 13.13 -8.61 -2.42
C PHE A 263 12.82 -7.11 -2.47
N GLY A 264 13.74 -6.27 -1.97
CA GLY A 264 13.48 -4.89 -1.58
C GLY A 264 13.10 -3.96 -2.74
N HIS A 265 13.65 -4.16 -3.94
CA HIS A 265 13.24 -3.35 -5.07
C HIS A 265 11.86 -3.74 -5.62
N PRO A 266 11.53 -5.03 -5.88
CA PRO A 266 10.14 -5.39 -6.17
C PRO A 266 9.14 -4.94 -5.08
N GLU A 267 9.55 -4.90 -3.81
CA GLU A 267 8.72 -4.43 -2.70
C GLU A 267 8.28 -2.97 -2.88
N VAL A 268 9.17 -2.09 -3.35
CA VAL A 268 8.76 -0.69 -3.60
C VAL A 268 7.73 -0.57 -4.71
N TYR A 269 7.75 -1.49 -5.69
CA TYR A 269 6.69 -1.56 -6.70
C TYR A 269 5.42 -2.23 -6.18
N ILE A 270 5.51 -3.19 -5.29
CA ILE A 270 4.36 -3.75 -4.56
C ILE A 270 3.62 -2.64 -3.82
N MET A 271 4.35 -1.71 -3.19
CA MET A 271 3.77 -0.59 -2.47
C MET A 271 3.13 0.48 -3.36
N ILE A 272 3.54 0.63 -4.63
CA ILE A 272 3.04 1.72 -5.47
C ILE A 272 2.04 1.27 -6.55
N LEU A 273 2.14 0.04 -7.07
CA LEU A 273 1.27 -0.41 -8.16
C LEU A 273 -0.22 -0.35 -7.84
N PRO A 274 -0.71 -0.70 -6.64
CA PRO A 274 -2.11 -0.54 -6.30
C PRO A 274 -2.58 0.92 -6.36
N ALA A 275 -1.73 1.87 -5.95
CA ALA A 275 -2.02 3.30 -6.10
C ALA A 275 -2.19 3.69 -7.56
N PHE A 276 -1.34 3.18 -8.46
CA PHE A 276 -1.50 3.40 -9.91
C PHE A 276 -2.87 2.91 -10.42
N GLY A 277 -3.36 1.78 -9.89
CA GLY A 277 -4.70 1.28 -10.20
C GLY A 277 -5.80 2.22 -9.74
N ILE A 278 -5.71 2.73 -8.51
CA ILE A 278 -6.66 3.69 -7.95
C ILE A 278 -6.71 4.96 -8.80
N ILE A 279 -5.55 5.56 -9.08
CA ILE A 279 -5.43 6.78 -9.88
C ILE A 279 -5.99 6.58 -11.29
N SER A 280 -5.75 5.40 -11.88
CA SER A 280 -6.28 5.04 -13.20
C SER A 280 -7.80 4.87 -13.25
N GLN A 281 -8.48 4.80 -12.11
CA GLN A 281 -9.96 4.80 -12.03
C GLN A 281 -10.51 6.17 -11.66
N ILE A 282 -9.82 6.93 -10.82
CA ILE A 282 -10.25 8.29 -10.44
C ILE A 282 -10.19 9.25 -11.63
N ILE A 283 -9.06 9.30 -12.34
CA ILE A 283 -8.88 10.27 -13.43
C ILE A 283 -9.95 10.15 -14.53
N PRO A 284 -10.26 8.95 -15.08
CA PRO A 284 -11.32 8.81 -16.05
C PRO A 284 -12.69 9.27 -15.55
N ALA A 285 -13.03 8.95 -14.30
CA ALA A 285 -14.29 9.31 -13.68
C ALA A 285 -14.50 10.83 -13.63
N PHE A 286 -13.48 11.58 -13.20
CA PHE A 286 -13.54 13.03 -13.06
C PHE A 286 -13.15 13.81 -14.33
N ALA A 287 -12.52 13.17 -15.31
CA ALA A 287 -12.32 13.72 -16.63
C ALA A 287 -13.50 13.42 -17.59
N ARG A 288 -14.42 12.54 -17.18
CA ARG A 288 -15.54 12.04 -18.00
C ARG A 288 -15.08 11.50 -19.33
N LYS A 289 -13.98 10.75 -19.30
CA LYS A 289 -13.37 10.11 -20.47
C LYS A 289 -12.90 8.71 -20.13
N GLN A 290 -12.87 7.83 -21.12
CA GLN A 290 -12.22 6.55 -20.97
C GLN A 290 -10.72 6.72 -20.75
N LEU A 291 -10.10 5.79 -20.00
CA LEU A 291 -8.67 5.78 -19.78
C LEU A 291 -7.92 5.69 -21.10
N PHE A 292 -7.11 6.68 -21.40
CA PHE A 292 -6.30 6.68 -22.61
C PHE A 292 -5.29 5.54 -22.56
N GLY A 293 -5.25 4.75 -23.63
CA GLY A 293 -4.28 3.68 -23.77
C GLY A 293 -4.42 2.56 -22.72
N TYR A 294 -5.63 2.10 -22.41
CA TYR A 294 -5.87 1.04 -21.42
C TYR A 294 -4.92 -0.16 -21.58
N ALA A 295 -4.78 -0.72 -22.78
CA ALA A 295 -3.89 -1.85 -23.02
C ALA A 295 -2.42 -1.49 -22.73
N SER A 296 -1.96 -0.30 -23.14
CA SER A 296 -0.60 0.15 -22.83
C SER A 296 -0.37 0.36 -21.35
N MET A 297 -1.40 0.75 -20.58
CA MET A 297 -1.34 0.84 -19.12
C MET A 297 -1.16 -0.54 -18.48
N VAL A 298 -1.86 -1.56 -18.97
CA VAL A 298 -1.70 -2.95 -18.51
C VAL A 298 -0.29 -3.45 -18.80
N TYR A 299 0.18 -3.30 -20.05
CA TYR A 299 1.53 -3.75 -20.45
C TYR A 299 2.63 -2.98 -19.73
N ALA A 300 2.47 -1.67 -19.53
CA ALA A 300 3.42 -0.87 -18.76
C ALA A 300 3.52 -1.37 -17.31
N THR A 301 2.39 -1.71 -16.69
CA THR A 301 2.37 -2.27 -15.32
C THR A 301 3.11 -3.60 -15.25
N ALA A 302 2.85 -4.50 -16.20
CA ALA A 302 3.53 -5.79 -16.29
C ALA A 302 5.03 -5.63 -16.56
N SER A 303 5.42 -4.69 -17.42
CA SER A 303 6.82 -4.39 -17.74
C SER A 303 7.57 -3.86 -16.50
N ILE A 304 6.96 -2.97 -15.72
CA ILE A 304 7.53 -2.49 -14.44
C ILE A 304 7.78 -3.69 -13.50
N ALA A 305 6.80 -4.56 -13.36
CA ALA A 305 6.93 -5.73 -12.48
C ALA A 305 8.07 -6.67 -12.93
N ILE A 306 8.18 -6.97 -14.21
CA ILE A 306 9.25 -7.83 -14.75
C ILE A 306 10.62 -7.15 -14.56
N LEU A 307 10.75 -5.89 -14.94
CA LEU A 307 12.01 -5.15 -14.81
C LEU A 307 12.45 -5.02 -13.35
N SER A 308 11.52 -4.99 -12.39
CA SER A 308 11.83 -4.85 -10.97
C SER A 308 12.76 -5.96 -10.44
N PHE A 309 12.78 -7.14 -11.07
CA PHE A 309 13.65 -8.25 -10.67
C PHE A 309 15.10 -8.14 -11.13
N ILE A 310 15.44 -7.22 -12.03
CA ILE A 310 16.79 -7.13 -12.60
C ILE A 310 17.50 -5.82 -12.28
N VAL A 311 16.98 -5.03 -11.33
CA VAL A 311 17.50 -3.69 -11.00
C VAL A 311 17.96 -3.53 -9.56
N TRP A 312 17.80 -4.55 -8.70
CA TRP A 312 17.93 -4.45 -7.24
C TRP A 312 19.26 -3.87 -6.75
N ALA A 313 20.37 -4.11 -7.45
CA ALA A 313 21.68 -3.73 -6.94
C ALA A 313 22.04 -2.26 -7.19
N HIS A 314 21.12 -1.44 -7.72
CA HIS A 314 21.28 0.00 -7.65
C HIS A 314 21.23 0.54 -6.20
N HIS A 315 20.72 -0.24 -5.26
CA HIS A 315 20.82 0.06 -3.83
C HIS A 315 22.21 -0.23 -3.25
N MET A 316 23.16 -0.72 -4.06
CA MET A 316 24.44 -1.28 -3.62
C MET A 316 25.63 -0.70 -4.38
N PHE A 317 25.51 0.44 -5.06
CA PHE A 317 26.59 1.01 -5.87
C PHE A 317 27.85 1.35 -5.08
N THR A 318 27.74 1.57 -3.76
CA THR A 318 28.88 1.87 -2.87
C THR A 318 29.46 0.66 -2.14
N THR A 319 29.05 -0.57 -2.49
CA THR A 319 29.54 -1.80 -1.84
C THR A 319 30.83 -2.38 -2.41
N GLY A 320 31.47 -1.70 -3.37
CA GLY A 320 32.65 -2.21 -4.06
C GLY A 320 32.34 -3.07 -5.29
N MET A 321 31.16 -2.92 -5.87
CA MET A 321 30.72 -3.64 -7.06
C MET A 321 31.63 -3.37 -8.28
N PRO A 322 31.96 -4.39 -9.11
CA PRO A 322 32.71 -4.17 -10.35
C PRO A 322 32.01 -3.19 -11.31
N VAL A 323 32.78 -2.41 -12.06
CA VAL A 323 32.26 -1.37 -12.99
C VAL A 323 31.25 -1.95 -13.99
N THR A 324 31.50 -3.16 -14.52
CA THR A 324 30.57 -3.85 -15.44
C THR A 324 29.20 -4.11 -14.80
N ALA A 325 29.17 -4.51 -13.53
CA ALA A 325 27.93 -4.69 -12.78
C ALA A 325 27.25 -3.34 -12.48
N GLN A 326 28.03 -2.31 -12.12
CA GLN A 326 27.49 -0.96 -11.93
C GLN A 326 26.81 -0.45 -13.22
N LEU A 327 27.43 -0.61 -14.37
CA LEU A 327 26.85 -0.23 -15.66
C LEU A 327 25.58 -1.02 -15.98
N PHE A 328 25.59 -2.34 -15.74
CA PHE A 328 24.39 -3.18 -15.96
C PHE A 328 23.21 -2.68 -15.13
N PHE A 329 23.38 -2.53 -13.82
CA PHE A 329 22.31 -2.10 -12.93
C PHE A 329 21.88 -0.65 -13.17
N MET A 330 22.80 0.23 -13.58
CA MET A 330 22.49 1.59 -13.99
C MET A 330 21.55 1.62 -15.19
N TYR A 331 21.92 0.95 -16.29
CA TYR A 331 21.09 0.93 -17.50
C TYR A 331 19.77 0.20 -17.31
N ALA A 332 19.77 -0.93 -16.61
CA ALA A 332 18.55 -1.66 -16.28
C ALA A 332 17.58 -0.80 -15.45
N THR A 333 18.11 -0.03 -14.51
CA THR A 333 17.31 0.87 -13.67
C THR A 333 16.75 2.04 -14.50
N LEU A 334 17.54 2.65 -15.36
CA LEU A 334 17.06 3.71 -16.26
C LEU A 334 15.95 3.22 -17.19
N LEU A 335 16.00 1.95 -17.61
CA LEU A 335 15.00 1.37 -18.51
C LEU A 335 13.60 1.34 -17.86
N ILE A 336 13.49 1.19 -16.54
CA ILE A 336 12.18 1.12 -15.85
C ILE A 336 11.42 2.46 -15.90
N ALA A 337 12.12 3.55 -16.18
CA ALA A 337 11.51 4.86 -16.35
C ALA A 337 10.62 4.93 -17.62
N VAL A 338 10.88 4.11 -18.63
CA VAL A 338 10.11 4.10 -19.87
C VAL A 338 8.65 3.67 -19.63
N PRO A 339 8.36 2.47 -19.10
CA PRO A 339 6.98 2.08 -18.83
C PRO A 339 6.33 2.97 -17.75
N THR A 340 7.09 3.50 -16.79
CA THR A 340 6.58 4.46 -15.81
C THR A 340 6.14 5.76 -16.48
N GLY A 341 6.95 6.28 -17.40
CA GLY A 341 6.61 7.46 -18.22
C GLY A 341 5.35 7.25 -19.06
N VAL A 342 5.17 6.07 -19.66
CA VAL A 342 3.95 5.72 -20.38
C VAL A 342 2.72 5.90 -19.50
N LYS A 343 2.77 5.49 -18.24
CA LYS A 343 1.64 5.65 -17.31
C LYS A 343 1.32 7.12 -17.05
N ILE A 344 2.34 7.93 -16.75
CA ILE A 344 2.17 9.37 -16.48
C ILE A 344 1.59 10.07 -17.71
N PHE A 345 2.12 9.82 -18.90
CA PHE A 345 1.60 10.43 -20.13
C PHE A 345 0.17 9.98 -20.44
N ASN A 346 -0.18 8.73 -20.18
CA ASN A 346 -1.55 8.24 -20.36
C ASN A 346 -2.55 8.88 -19.38
N TRP A 347 -2.16 9.14 -18.14
CA TRP A 347 -3.01 9.91 -17.22
C TRP A 347 -3.20 11.36 -17.67
N ILE A 348 -2.13 12.02 -18.11
CA ILE A 348 -2.21 13.38 -18.68
C ILE A 348 -3.07 13.39 -19.95
N ALA A 349 -2.90 12.42 -20.86
CA ALA A 349 -3.71 12.30 -22.08
C ALA A 349 -5.19 12.01 -21.78
N THR A 350 -5.48 11.29 -20.69
CA THR A 350 -6.86 11.08 -20.23
C THR A 350 -7.49 12.40 -19.80
N MET A 351 -6.76 13.25 -19.07
CA MET A 351 -7.22 14.57 -18.64
C MET A 351 -7.32 15.57 -19.82
N TRP A 352 -6.46 15.44 -20.82
CA TRP A 352 -6.40 16.36 -21.96
C TRP A 352 -7.73 16.41 -22.71
N ARG A 353 -8.31 17.60 -22.84
CA ARG A 353 -9.65 17.83 -23.44
C ARG A 353 -10.77 17.02 -22.78
N GLY A 354 -10.63 16.66 -21.51
CA GLY A 354 -11.68 16.09 -20.67
C GLY A 354 -12.56 17.17 -20.08
N SER A 355 -13.79 16.81 -19.71
CA SER A 355 -14.69 17.67 -18.93
C SER A 355 -14.38 17.50 -17.44
N MET A 356 -13.25 18.06 -17.01
CA MET A 356 -12.72 17.84 -15.66
C MET A 356 -13.50 18.56 -14.58
N THR A 357 -13.70 17.84 -13.46
CA THR A 357 -14.16 18.42 -12.20
C THR A 357 -13.15 18.10 -11.09
N PHE A 358 -13.02 18.99 -10.11
CA PHE A 358 -11.96 18.92 -9.10
C PHE A 358 -12.54 18.70 -7.70
N GLU A 359 -13.27 17.61 -7.54
CA GLU A 359 -13.64 17.08 -6.24
C GLU A 359 -12.41 16.47 -5.57
N THR A 360 -12.50 16.25 -4.26
CA THR A 360 -11.36 15.79 -3.44
C THR A 360 -10.62 14.58 -4.02
N PRO A 361 -11.27 13.51 -4.53
CA PRO A 361 -10.54 12.39 -5.14
C PRO A 361 -9.65 12.82 -6.31
N MET A 362 -10.18 13.70 -7.16
CA MET A 362 -9.41 14.18 -8.33
C MET A 362 -8.25 15.08 -7.93
N LEU A 363 -8.40 15.89 -6.88
CA LEU A 363 -7.28 16.68 -6.35
C LEU A 363 -6.15 15.78 -5.88
N PHE A 364 -6.45 14.69 -5.15
CA PHE A 364 -5.44 13.72 -4.74
C PHE A 364 -4.82 13.00 -5.95
N ALA A 365 -5.58 12.70 -6.99
CA ALA A 365 -5.05 12.09 -8.21
C ALA A 365 -4.09 13.01 -8.97
N VAL A 366 -4.43 14.28 -9.11
CA VAL A 366 -3.53 15.30 -9.73
C VAL A 366 -2.30 15.55 -8.85
N GLY A 367 -2.51 15.68 -7.53
CA GLY A 367 -1.44 15.80 -6.56
C GLY A 367 -0.48 14.60 -6.61
N PHE A 368 -1.02 13.39 -6.73
CA PHE A 368 -0.24 12.17 -6.94
C PHE A 368 0.64 12.26 -8.18
N ILE A 369 0.09 12.64 -9.35
CA ILE A 369 0.88 12.76 -10.58
C ILE A 369 2.05 13.73 -10.36
N PHE A 370 1.78 14.88 -9.71
CA PHE A 370 2.81 15.88 -9.45
C PHE A 370 3.92 15.33 -8.55
N VAL A 371 3.57 14.84 -7.34
CA VAL A 371 4.59 14.41 -6.37
C VAL A 371 5.32 13.16 -6.82
N PHE A 372 4.61 12.19 -7.43
CA PHE A 372 5.23 10.96 -7.94
C PHE A 372 6.19 11.26 -9.10
N THR A 373 5.85 12.18 -10.00
CA THR A 373 6.72 12.58 -11.12
C THR A 373 7.99 13.25 -10.62
N MET A 374 7.89 14.14 -9.62
CA MET A 374 9.05 14.77 -8.99
C MET A 374 9.98 13.71 -8.35
N GLY A 375 9.39 12.75 -7.62
CA GLY A 375 10.13 11.61 -7.08
C GLY A 375 10.75 10.71 -8.16
N GLY A 376 10.08 10.54 -9.29
CA GLY A 376 10.61 9.81 -10.44
C GLY A 376 11.85 10.48 -11.05
N PHE A 377 11.84 11.79 -11.21
CA PHE A 377 13.00 12.53 -11.69
C PHE A 377 14.21 12.42 -10.75
N THR A 378 13.99 12.51 -9.44
CA THR A 378 15.08 12.30 -8.47
C THR A 378 15.56 10.85 -8.46
N GLY A 379 14.70 9.89 -8.79
CA GLY A 379 15.08 8.49 -9.01
C GLY A 379 15.97 8.28 -10.22
N LEU A 380 15.73 8.99 -11.33
CA LEU A 380 16.61 8.96 -12.50
C LEU A 380 18.02 9.50 -12.16
N ILE A 381 18.10 10.53 -11.32
CA ILE A 381 19.38 11.07 -10.83
C ILE A 381 20.14 10.00 -10.02
N LEU A 382 19.45 9.33 -9.08
CA LEU A 382 20.04 8.26 -8.26
C LEU A 382 20.36 6.99 -9.06
N ALA A 383 19.67 6.75 -10.18
CA ALA A 383 19.97 5.61 -11.05
C ALA A 383 21.35 5.71 -11.70
N VAL A 384 21.88 6.93 -11.86
CA VAL A 384 23.18 7.18 -12.48
C VAL A 384 24.30 6.96 -11.48
N THR A 385 25.04 5.85 -11.61
CA THR A 385 26.06 5.41 -10.64
C THR A 385 27.06 6.50 -10.22
N PRO A 386 27.71 7.27 -11.13
CA PRO A 386 28.63 8.33 -10.72
C PRO A 386 28.00 9.40 -9.82
N ILE A 387 26.69 9.64 -9.93
CA ILE A 387 25.97 10.58 -9.07
C ILE A 387 25.60 9.89 -7.76
N ASP A 388 25.09 8.66 -7.81
CA ASP A 388 24.66 7.93 -6.62
C ASP A 388 25.80 7.65 -5.64
N ILE A 389 27.02 7.44 -6.12
CA ILE A 389 28.21 7.32 -5.26
C ILE A 389 28.33 8.50 -4.29
N GLN A 390 27.88 9.71 -4.70
CA GLN A 390 27.87 10.90 -3.85
C GLN A 390 26.58 11.04 -3.03
N MET A 391 25.45 10.50 -3.52
CA MET A 391 24.11 10.68 -2.94
C MET A 391 23.68 9.51 -2.06
N GLN A 392 24.28 8.32 -2.24
CA GLN A 392 23.97 7.13 -1.46
C GLN A 392 24.09 7.40 0.04
N ASP A 393 23.08 6.94 0.81
CA ASP A 393 22.99 7.13 2.26
C ASP A 393 22.95 8.59 2.74
N THR A 394 22.61 9.54 1.87
CA THR A 394 22.32 10.93 2.23
C THR A 394 20.81 11.18 2.33
N TYR A 395 20.43 12.39 2.81
CA TYR A 395 19.03 12.83 2.84
C TYR A 395 18.41 13.01 1.44
N TYR A 396 19.20 13.03 0.37
CA TYR A 396 18.68 13.01 -1.00
C TYR A 396 17.88 11.74 -1.29
N VAL A 397 18.40 10.60 -0.85
CA VAL A 397 17.69 9.30 -0.95
C VAL A 397 16.41 9.30 -0.12
N VAL A 398 16.44 9.89 1.09
CA VAL A 398 15.26 10.03 1.96
C VAL A 398 14.17 10.87 1.27
N ALA A 399 14.55 12.01 0.69
CA ALA A 399 13.63 12.84 -0.08
C ALA A 399 13.02 12.07 -1.25
N HIS A 400 13.86 11.41 -2.05
CA HIS A 400 13.42 10.62 -3.20
C HIS A 400 12.36 9.59 -2.83
N PHE A 401 12.65 8.67 -1.90
CA PHE A 401 11.71 7.59 -1.64
C PHE A 401 10.44 8.06 -0.92
N HIS A 402 10.48 9.16 -0.18
CA HIS A 402 9.25 9.74 0.37
C HIS A 402 8.34 10.31 -0.73
N TYR A 403 8.91 10.92 -1.77
CA TYR A 403 8.12 11.40 -2.90
C TYR A 403 7.45 10.25 -3.68
N VAL A 404 8.20 9.18 -4.00
CA VAL A 404 7.63 8.08 -4.79
C VAL A 404 6.77 7.12 -3.95
N LEU A 405 7.18 6.76 -2.73
CA LEU A 405 6.46 5.80 -1.90
C LEU A 405 5.44 6.45 -0.99
N VAL A 406 5.84 7.43 -0.17
CA VAL A 406 4.95 7.99 0.86
C VAL A 406 3.89 8.86 0.20
N ALA A 407 4.25 9.91 -0.52
CA ALA A 407 3.27 10.71 -1.24
C ALA A 407 2.56 9.89 -2.32
N GLY A 408 3.30 9.07 -3.07
CA GLY A 408 2.71 8.18 -4.07
C GLY A 408 1.63 7.26 -3.45
N SER A 409 1.98 6.47 -2.45
CA SER A 409 1.03 5.53 -1.85
C SER A 409 -0.07 6.22 -1.06
N LEU A 410 0.26 7.19 -0.19
CA LEU A 410 -0.75 7.86 0.64
C LEU A 410 -1.73 8.71 -0.19
N PHE A 411 -1.25 9.43 -1.20
CA PHE A 411 -2.16 10.21 -2.06
C PHE A 411 -3.06 9.29 -2.88
N GLY A 412 -2.54 8.14 -3.33
CA GLY A 412 -3.35 7.09 -3.92
C GLY A 412 -4.40 6.54 -2.96
N LEU A 413 -4.01 6.20 -1.72
CA LEU A 413 -4.92 5.71 -0.68
C LEU A 413 -5.98 6.74 -0.28
N PHE A 414 -5.59 8.00 -0.08
CA PHE A 414 -6.55 9.06 0.23
C PHE A 414 -7.50 9.32 -0.94
N GLY A 415 -6.98 9.41 -2.17
CA GLY A 415 -7.81 9.51 -3.37
C GLY A 415 -8.83 8.37 -3.44
N GLY A 416 -8.38 7.14 -3.23
CA GLY A 416 -9.24 5.95 -3.17
C GLY A 416 -10.25 5.99 -2.03
N TYR A 417 -9.85 6.42 -0.83
CA TYR A 417 -10.78 6.60 0.29
C TYR A 417 -11.90 7.57 -0.09
N TYR A 418 -11.57 8.76 -0.55
CA TYR A 418 -12.58 9.75 -0.95
C TYR A 418 -13.44 9.26 -2.12
N TYR A 419 -12.87 8.45 -3.04
CA TYR A 419 -13.60 7.92 -4.18
C TYR A 419 -14.58 6.83 -3.79
N TRP A 420 -14.21 5.87 -2.92
CA TRP A 420 -15.01 4.71 -2.57
C TRP A 420 -15.68 4.75 -1.18
N SER A 421 -15.30 5.66 -0.28
CA SER A 421 -15.91 5.74 1.05
C SER A 421 -17.43 5.91 1.03
N PRO A 422 -18.06 6.60 0.06
CA PRO A 422 -19.52 6.62 -0.04
C PRO A 422 -20.13 5.23 -0.25
N LYS A 423 -19.42 4.34 -0.97
CA LYS A 423 -19.82 2.94 -1.17
C LYS A 423 -19.65 2.09 0.09
N TRP A 424 -18.67 2.42 0.93
CA TRP A 424 -18.39 1.68 2.16
C TRP A 424 -19.29 2.09 3.32
N THR A 425 -19.47 3.39 3.51
CA THR A 425 -20.19 3.96 4.66
C THR A 425 -21.66 4.23 4.38
N GLY A 426 -22.05 4.40 3.13
CA GLY A 426 -23.39 4.87 2.72
C GLY A 426 -23.60 6.37 2.89
N PHE A 427 -22.58 7.14 3.25
CA PHE A 427 -22.65 8.58 3.45
C PHE A 427 -21.59 9.32 2.65
N MET A 428 -21.95 10.51 2.19
CA MET A 428 -20.99 11.44 1.59
C MET A 428 -20.17 12.12 2.68
N TYR A 429 -18.87 12.27 2.46
CA TYR A 429 -18.03 13.11 3.29
C TYR A 429 -18.25 14.60 2.96
N ASN A 430 -17.79 15.49 3.83
CA ASN A 430 -17.83 16.93 3.58
C ASN A 430 -16.70 17.35 2.62
N GLU A 431 -17.06 17.82 1.44
CA GLU A 431 -16.11 18.16 0.36
C GLU A 431 -15.14 19.29 0.77
N THR A 432 -15.59 20.30 1.49
CA THR A 432 -14.71 21.38 1.98
C THR A 432 -13.64 20.84 2.91
N ARG A 433 -14.01 19.95 3.83
CA ARG A 433 -13.05 19.30 4.74
C ARG A 433 -12.07 18.39 3.99
N GLY A 434 -12.55 17.69 2.96
CA GLY A 434 -11.69 16.91 2.08
C GLY A 434 -10.65 17.76 1.37
N LYS A 435 -11.05 18.90 0.81
CA LYS A 435 -10.14 19.86 0.15
C LYS A 435 -9.14 20.48 1.13
N ILE A 436 -9.55 20.81 2.35
CA ILE A 436 -8.62 21.27 3.40
C ILE A 436 -7.57 20.20 3.69
N HIS A 437 -7.98 18.94 3.85
CA HIS A 437 -7.05 17.83 4.06
C HIS A 437 -6.05 17.68 2.90
N PHE A 438 -6.53 17.77 1.65
CA PHE A 438 -5.68 17.70 0.47
C PHE A 438 -4.59 18.79 0.47
N TRP A 439 -5.00 20.06 0.59
CA TRP A 439 -4.07 21.18 0.54
C TRP A 439 -3.10 21.19 1.72
N ALA A 440 -3.60 20.90 2.92
CA ALA A 440 -2.76 20.78 4.09
C ALA A 440 -1.70 19.67 3.89
N SER A 441 -2.11 18.50 3.41
CA SER A 441 -1.19 17.37 3.15
C SER A 441 -0.19 17.69 2.05
N LEU A 442 -0.62 18.26 0.92
CA LEU A 442 0.27 18.56 -0.21
C LEU A 442 1.33 19.61 0.17
N ILE A 443 0.91 20.69 0.82
CA ILE A 443 1.82 21.79 1.17
C ILE A 443 2.83 21.30 2.21
N THR A 444 2.35 20.71 3.31
CA THR A 444 3.23 20.30 4.42
C THR A 444 4.14 19.14 4.03
N PHE A 445 3.69 18.23 3.16
CA PHE A 445 4.53 17.19 2.58
C PHE A 445 5.73 17.80 1.81
N ASN A 446 5.47 18.76 0.94
CA ASN A 446 6.53 19.42 0.17
C ASN A 446 7.46 20.24 1.08
N VAL A 447 6.93 20.93 2.09
CA VAL A 447 7.76 21.65 3.08
C VAL A 447 8.64 20.69 3.87
N THR A 448 8.20 19.45 4.10
CA THR A 448 8.99 18.42 4.78
C THR A 448 10.12 17.89 3.90
N PHE A 449 9.77 17.36 2.73
CA PHE A 449 10.68 16.50 1.98
C PHE A 449 11.43 17.22 0.85
N PHE A 450 10.93 18.32 0.33
CA PHE A 450 11.64 19.06 -0.71
C PHE A 450 12.99 19.62 -0.22
N PRO A 451 13.09 20.25 0.99
CA PRO A 451 14.35 20.71 1.54
C PRO A 451 15.39 19.60 1.77
N MET A 452 14.94 18.36 2.00
CA MET A 452 15.84 17.22 2.23
C MET A 452 16.69 16.87 0.99
N HIS A 453 16.25 17.23 -0.23
CA HIS A 453 17.10 17.11 -1.42
C HIS A 453 18.36 17.98 -1.29
N PHE A 454 18.22 19.20 -0.80
CA PHE A 454 19.36 20.13 -0.62
C PHE A 454 20.25 19.69 0.53
N LEU A 455 19.69 19.14 1.63
CA LEU A 455 20.48 18.53 2.68
C LEU A 455 21.37 17.39 2.15
N GLY A 456 20.80 16.53 1.29
CA GLY A 456 21.56 15.44 0.67
C GLY A 456 22.60 15.92 -0.33
N LEU A 457 22.27 16.89 -1.18
CA LEU A 457 23.23 17.52 -2.12
C LEU A 457 24.40 18.19 -1.38
N ALA A 458 24.16 18.72 -0.18
CA ALA A 458 25.18 19.29 0.68
C ALA A 458 25.94 18.22 1.51
N GLY A 459 25.63 16.94 1.32
CA GLY A 459 26.34 15.82 1.93
C GLY A 459 25.85 15.40 3.32
N MET A 460 24.65 15.82 3.77
CA MET A 460 24.12 15.38 5.06
C MET A 460 23.76 13.88 5.00
N PRO A 461 24.41 13.01 5.81
CA PRO A 461 24.06 11.59 5.88
C PRO A 461 22.65 11.39 6.47
N ARG A 462 22.00 10.29 6.09
CA ARG A 462 20.77 9.85 6.75
C ARG A 462 21.06 9.01 8.00
N ARG A 463 20.05 8.82 8.86
CA ARG A 463 20.12 7.98 10.07
C ARG A 463 21.14 8.47 11.11
N ILE A 464 21.31 9.77 11.22
CA ILE A 464 22.15 10.39 12.23
C ILE A 464 21.28 11.17 13.21
N ALA A 465 21.61 11.12 14.51
CA ALA A 465 20.87 11.80 15.57
C ALA A 465 21.27 13.26 15.74
N ASP A 466 22.41 13.64 15.23
CA ASP A 466 22.98 14.98 15.31
C ASP A 466 23.65 15.36 13.98
N TYR A 467 23.77 16.66 13.70
CA TYR A 467 24.29 17.16 12.43
C TYR A 467 25.03 18.52 12.63
N PRO A 468 25.99 18.86 11.76
CA PRO A 468 26.65 20.16 11.78
C PRO A 468 25.70 21.34 11.55
N ALA A 469 25.96 22.47 12.21
CA ALA A 469 25.12 23.66 12.21
C ALA A 469 24.74 24.19 10.81
N GLN A 470 25.55 23.92 9.79
CA GLN A 470 25.26 24.31 8.39
C GLN A 470 23.95 23.71 7.83
N PHE A 471 23.43 22.65 8.44
CA PHE A 471 22.18 21.98 8.01
C PHE A 471 20.94 22.42 8.79
N THR A 472 21.08 23.38 9.73
CA THR A 472 20.01 23.76 10.67
C THR A 472 18.74 24.24 9.96
N ASP A 473 18.85 25.23 9.06
CA ASP A 473 17.67 25.89 8.48
C ASP A 473 16.77 24.93 7.72
N PHE A 474 17.36 24.05 6.91
CA PHE A 474 16.59 23.06 6.16
C PHE A 474 16.02 21.95 7.05
N ASN A 475 16.71 21.55 8.12
CA ASN A 475 16.17 20.59 9.09
C ASN A 475 15.01 21.19 9.88
N MET A 476 15.12 22.44 10.33
CA MET A 476 14.04 23.15 11.01
C MET A 476 12.81 23.26 10.10
N LEU A 477 12.99 23.70 8.84
CA LEU A 477 11.92 23.80 7.87
C LEU A 477 11.24 22.44 7.62
N ALA A 478 12.04 21.38 7.42
CA ALA A 478 11.53 20.03 7.23
C ALA A 478 10.75 19.52 8.46
N SER A 479 11.18 19.89 9.68
CA SER A 479 10.46 19.49 10.91
C SER A 479 9.14 20.23 11.06
N ILE A 480 9.08 21.53 10.76
CA ILE A 480 7.83 22.30 10.75
C ILE A 480 6.83 21.67 9.75
N GLY A 481 7.32 21.33 8.55
CA GLY A 481 6.50 20.63 7.56
C GLY A 481 5.99 19.29 8.07
N ALA A 482 6.84 18.48 8.70
CA ALA A 482 6.48 17.17 9.22
C ALA A 482 5.41 17.24 10.32
N PHE A 483 5.51 18.18 11.25
CA PHE A 483 4.47 18.39 12.26
C PHE A 483 3.15 18.82 11.62
N GLY A 484 3.19 19.70 10.62
CA GLY A 484 2.00 20.08 9.85
C GLY A 484 1.39 18.90 9.09
N PHE A 485 2.23 18.03 8.51
CA PHE A 485 1.76 16.82 7.83
C PHE A 485 1.14 15.83 8.81
N GLY A 486 1.74 15.61 9.98
CA GLY A 486 1.15 14.79 11.04
C GLY A 486 -0.21 15.31 11.52
N LEU A 487 -0.33 16.63 11.72
CA LEU A 487 -1.60 17.27 12.10
C LEU A 487 -2.66 17.11 11.02
N SER A 488 -2.29 17.14 9.72
CA SER A 488 -3.23 16.92 8.62
C SER A 488 -3.83 15.51 8.64
N GLN A 489 -3.10 14.50 9.12
CA GLN A 489 -3.62 13.12 9.27
C GLN A 489 -4.59 13.00 10.46
N LEU A 490 -4.34 13.71 11.56
CA LEU A 490 -5.30 13.81 12.66
C LEU A 490 -6.56 14.58 12.22
N TYR A 491 -6.38 15.64 11.43
CA TYR A 491 -7.52 16.36 10.82
C TYR A 491 -8.35 15.41 9.94
N PHE A 492 -7.72 14.59 9.09
CA PHE A 492 -8.40 13.59 8.28
C PHE A 492 -9.24 12.63 9.15
N LEU A 493 -8.66 12.09 10.23
CA LEU A 493 -9.37 11.18 11.14
C LEU A 493 -10.60 11.85 11.77
N PHE A 494 -10.40 12.99 12.44
CA PHE A 494 -11.44 13.59 13.28
C PHE A 494 -12.48 14.38 12.51
N PHE A 495 -12.12 14.97 11.38
CA PHE A 495 -13.01 15.87 10.63
C PHE A 495 -13.54 15.28 9.32
N VAL A 496 -12.95 14.18 8.83
CA VAL A 496 -13.41 13.51 7.61
C VAL A 496 -13.89 12.09 7.92
N VAL A 497 -13.01 11.20 8.39
CA VAL A 497 -13.33 9.77 8.55
C VAL A 497 -14.43 9.55 9.57
N ILE A 498 -14.24 10.00 10.82
CA ILE A 498 -15.22 9.78 11.89
C ILE A 498 -16.59 10.38 11.56
N PRO A 499 -16.70 11.61 11.05
CA PRO A 499 -18.00 12.16 10.65
C PRO A 499 -18.67 11.39 9.51
N SER A 500 -17.92 10.93 8.51
CA SER A 500 -18.48 10.16 7.37
C SER A 500 -18.98 8.76 7.75
N ILE A 501 -18.48 8.19 8.86
CA ILE A 501 -18.96 6.90 9.39
C ILE A 501 -20.19 7.09 10.31
N LYS A 502 -20.22 8.18 11.10
CA LYS A 502 -21.29 8.43 12.06
C LYS A 502 -22.61 8.82 11.42
N GLY A 503 -22.61 9.24 10.17
CA GLY A 503 -23.78 9.65 9.42
C GLY A 503 -23.55 10.95 8.63
N GLY A 504 -24.58 11.41 7.94
CA GLY A 504 -24.51 12.62 7.12
C GLY A 504 -25.47 12.55 5.94
N VAL A 505 -25.08 13.16 4.84
CA VAL A 505 -25.83 13.08 3.59
C VAL A 505 -25.71 11.68 3.03
N LYS A 506 -26.84 11.00 2.80
CA LYS A 506 -26.84 9.64 2.21
C LYS A 506 -26.20 9.69 0.84
N ALA A 507 -25.30 8.72 0.61
CA ALA A 507 -24.66 8.59 -0.69
C ALA A 507 -25.61 7.96 -1.71
N PRO A 508 -25.72 8.51 -2.92
CA PRO A 508 -26.42 7.83 -4.01
C PRO A 508 -25.65 6.56 -4.42
N MET A 509 -26.32 5.70 -5.17
CA MET A 509 -25.69 4.49 -5.73
C MET A 509 -24.45 4.82 -6.56
N LYS A 510 -24.50 5.88 -7.34
CA LYS A 510 -23.39 6.40 -8.15
C LYS A 510 -23.15 7.89 -7.79
N PRO A 511 -22.25 8.17 -6.83
CA PRO A 511 -22.00 9.54 -6.37
C PRO A 511 -21.24 10.41 -7.39
N TRP A 512 -20.50 9.79 -8.31
CA TRP A 512 -19.68 10.49 -9.29
C TRP A 512 -20.25 10.26 -10.69
N GLU A 513 -20.59 11.33 -11.41
CA GLU A 513 -21.25 11.27 -12.71
C GLU A 513 -20.49 10.40 -13.74
N GLY A 514 -19.17 10.55 -13.81
CA GLY A 514 -18.31 9.81 -14.75
C GLY A 514 -17.79 8.47 -14.21
N ALA A 515 -18.19 8.01 -13.02
CA ALA A 515 -17.75 6.74 -12.49
C ALA A 515 -18.38 5.58 -13.28
N GLU A 516 -17.57 4.61 -13.64
CA GLU A 516 -17.98 3.39 -14.34
C GLU A 516 -17.44 2.16 -13.60
N GLY A 517 -18.17 1.05 -13.64
CA GLY A 517 -17.81 -0.21 -13.00
C GLY A 517 -18.98 -0.85 -12.28
N LEU A 518 -18.86 -2.16 -12.00
CA LEU A 518 -19.90 -2.94 -11.35
C LEU A 518 -20.19 -2.48 -9.91
N GLU A 519 -19.17 -1.97 -9.23
CA GLU A 519 -19.31 -1.41 -7.88
C GLU A 519 -20.32 -0.25 -7.81
N TRP A 520 -20.55 0.42 -8.93
CA TRP A 520 -21.50 1.55 -9.00
C TRP A 520 -22.90 1.13 -9.45
N THR A 521 -23.13 -0.18 -9.69
CA THR A 521 -24.46 -0.73 -10.02
C THR A 521 -25.22 -1.24 -8.80
N ILE A 522 -24.60 -1.25 -7.63
CA ILE A 522 -25.18 -1.70 -6.36
C ILE A 522 -25.42 -0.53 -5.40
N PRO A 523 -26.34 -0.67 -4.41
CA PRO A 523 -26.63 0.39 -3.44
C PRO A 523 -25.40 0.89 -2.66
N SER A 524 -25.52 2.06 -2.03
CA SER A 524 -24.57 2.62 -1.07
C SER A 524 -25.26 2.73 0.31
N PRO A 525 -24.76 2.08 1.38
CA PRO A 525 -23.59 1.20 1.40
C PRO A 525 -23.81 -0.09 0.60
N ALA A 526 -22.71 -0.74 0.19
CA ALA A 526 -22.80 -2.03 -0.47
C ALA A 526 -23.45 -3.06 0.46
N PRO A 527 -24.45 -3.87 -0.01
CA PRO A 527 -25.10 -4.90 0.78
C PRO A 527 -24.09 -5.89 1.38
N PHE A 528 -24.46 -6.55 2.48
CA PHE A 528 -23.60 -7.54 3.13
C PHE A 528 -23.24 -8.69 2.17
N HIS A 529 -24.23 -9.21 1.45
CA HIS A 529 -24.04 -10.12 0.32
C HIS A 529 -24.25 -9.37 -0.99
N THR A 530 -23.34 -9.54 -1.94
CA THR A 530 -23.36 -8.90 -3.26
C THR A 530 -23.13 -9.93 -4.34
N PHE A 531 -23.78 -9.75 -5.49
CA PHE A 531 -23.59 -10.60 -6.66
C PHE A 531 -23.78 -12.11 -6.38
N GLU A 532 -24.77 -12.49 -5.55
CA GLU A 532 -25.16 -13.90 -5.37
C GLU A 532 -25.56 -14.52 -6.71
N VAL A 533 -26.20 -13.72 -7.57
CA VAL A 533 -26.34 -14.01 -8.99
C VAL A 533 -25.30 -13.16 -9.76
N PRO A 534 -24.31 -13.78 -10.40
CA PRO A 534 -23.26 -13.03 -11.09
C PRO A 534 -23.85 -12.13 -12.19
N PRO A 535 -23.45 -10.85 -12.27
CA PRO A 535 -23.87 -9.96 -13.33
C PRO A 535 -23.27 -10.40 -14.67
N ILE A 536 -23.96 -10.15 -15.79
CA ILE A 536 -23.44 -10.43 -17.13
C ILE A 536 -22.80 -9.15 -17.69
N VAL A 537 -21.52 -9.18 -17.96
CA VAL A 537 -20.79 -8.07 -18.59
C VAL A 537 -20.83 -8.25 -20.11
N LYS A 538 -21.46 -7.27 -20.80
CA LYS A 538 -21.59 -7.25 -22.26
C LYS A 538 -20.34 -6.72 -22.97
#